data_ff8eb853bc13c32751476feb984cc30c
#
_entry.id   ff8eb853bc13c32751476feb984cc30c
#
_cell.length_a   1.000
_cell.length_b   1.000
_cell.length_c   1.000
_cell.angle_alpha   90.00
_cell.angle_beta   90.00
_cell.angle_gamma   90.00
#
_symmetry.space_group_name_H-M   'P 1'
#
loop_
_entity.id
_entity.type
_entity.pdbx_description
1 polymer ?
#
loop_
_entity_poly.entity_id
_entity_poly.type
_entity_poly.pdbx_seq_one_letter_code
_entity_poly.pdbx_strand_id
1 'polypeptide(L)'
;MNGPIAVLAGTPVDTRMGVAYLEERGLPGVPFPLSRGPREQTAFQHAPAADKRRQALAVLRGAMAQGCRRAFVYCNSLSAAVDFPGLAEETGMRIVTPLDVYRRLALRYRALGVIAANGGICEIDGVRM
;
A
#
# COMPACT_ATOMS: atom_id res chain seq x y z
N MET A 1 19.20 -8.03 11.14
CA MET A 1 18.24 -8.68 10.24
C MET A 1 16.96 -7.91 10.17
N ASN A 2 16.45 -7.81 8.98
CA ASN A 2 15.23 -7.07 8.71
C ASN A 2 14.03 -7.93 8.99
N GLY A 3 13.42 -8.01 10.06
CA GLY A 3 12.26 -8.82 10.39
C GLY A 3 11.25 -9.05 9.26
N PRO A 4 10.05 -9.54 9.54
CA PRO A 4 9.05 -9.79 8.51
C PRO A 4 8.57 -8.49 7.84
N ILE A 5 8.05 -8.62 6.62
CA ILE A 5 7.50 -7.50 5.86
C ILE A 5 5.99 -7.47 6.06
N ALA A 6 5.46 -6.35 6.51
CA ALA A 6 4.01 -6.18 6.61
C ALA A 6 3.43 -5.99 5.21
N VAL A 7 2.43 -6.78 4.86
CA VAL A 7 1.73 -6.65 3.58
C VAL A 7 0.37 -6.00 3.84
N LEU A 8 0.17 -4.83 3.26
CA LEU A 8 -1.09 -4.08 3.37
C LEU A 8 -1.85 -4.13 2.06
N ALA A 9 -3.12 -4.43 2.13
CA ALA A 9 -4.04 -4.32 1.00
C ALA A 9 -5.45 -4.08 1.52
N GLY A 10 -6.39 -3.86 0.62
CA GLY A 10 -7.75 -3.51 0.99
C GLY A 10 -8.55 -4.65 1.61
N THR A 11 -8.26 -5.89 1.25
CA THR A 11 -9.01 -7.08 1.71
C THR A 11 -8.06 -8.18 2.18
N PRO A 12 -8.57 -9.16 2.97
CA PRO A 12 -7.76 -10.33 3.35
C PRO A 12 -7.26 -11.14 2.16
N VAL A 13 -8.06 -11.28 1.11
CA VAL A 13 -7.67 -12.04 -0.09
C VAL A 13 -6.49 -11.38 -0.78
N ASP A 14 -6.58 -10.08 -1.04
CA ASP A 14 -5.51 -9.33 -1.70
C ASP A 14 -4.23 -9.32 -0.86
N THR A 15 -4.37 -9.22 0.45
CA THR A 15 -3.23 -9.23 1.37
C THR A 15 -2.50 -10.56 1.30
N ARG A 16 -3.24 -11.67 1.27
CA ARG A 16 -2.64 -13.01 1.13
C ARG A 16 -1.93 -13.18 -0.21
N MET A 17 -2.47 -12.59 -1.28
CA MET A 17 -1.80 -12.60 -2.59
C MET A 17 -0.45 -11.88 -2.52
N GLY A 18 -0.39 -10.74 -1.84
CA GLY A 18 0.85 -10.02 -1.63
C GLY A 18 1.85 -10.79 -0.79
N VAL A 19 1.39 -11.50 0.25
CA VAL A 19 2.24 -12.38 1.05
C VAL A 19 2.83 -13.50 0.18
N ALA A 20 1.98 -14.15 -0.63
CA ALA A 20 2.43 -15.21 -1.54
C ALA A 20 3.48 -14.70 -2.53
N TYR A 21 3.30 -13.48 -3.05
CA TYR A 21 4.27 -12.83 -3.94
C TYR A 21 5.64 -12.71 -3.29
N LEU A 22 5.68 -12.27 -2.03
CA LEU A 22 6.94 -12.14 -1.29
C LEU A 22 7.56 -13.51 -0.98
N GLU A 23 6.75 -14.46 -0.56
CA GLU A 23 7.23 -15.79 -0.19
C GLU A 23 7.86 -16.53 -1.38
N GLU A 24 7.29 -16.39 -2.58
CA GLU A 24 7.88 -16.93 -3.81
C GLU A 24 9.30 -16.39 -4.06
N ARG A 25 9.63 -15.25 -3.49
CA ARG A 25 10.94 -14.60 -3.61
C ARG A 25 11.81 -14.77 -2.38
N GLY A 26 11.42 -15.65 -1.48
CA GLY A 26 12.16 -15.94 -0.26
C GLY A 26 12.09 -14.85 0.79
N LEU A 27 11.07 -13.98 0.72
CA LEU A 27 10.88 -12.88 1.67
C LEU A 27 9.71 -13.19 2.62
N PRO A 28 9.90 -13.02 3.94
CA PRO A 28 8.84 -13.30 4.91
C PRO A 28 7.80 -12.18 4.92
N GLY A 29 6.54 -12.51 4.62
CA GLY A 29 5.44 -11.57 4.64
C GLY A 29 4.43 -11.90 5.74
N VAL A 30 3.84 -10.86 6.32
CA VAL A 30 2.75 -10.99 7.30
C VAL A 30 1.56 -10.16 6.83
N PRO A 31 0.35 -10.73 6.75
CA PRO A 31 -0.80 -10.00 6.23
C PRO A 31 -1.38 -9.01 7.25
N PHE A 32 -1.65 -7.78 6.77
CA PHE A 32 -2.32 -6.72 7.53
C PHE A 32 -3.39 -6.06 6.65
N PRO A 33 -4.56 -6.70 6.47
CA PRO A 33 -5.61 -6.12 5.64
C PRO A 33 -6.24 -4.89 6.31
N LEU A 34 -6.62 -3.89 5.51
CA LEU A 34 -7.29 -2.69 5.99
C LEU A 34 -8.77 -2.90 6.23
N SER A 35 -9.35 -3.96 5.69
CA SER A 35 -10.74 -4.32 5.91
C SER A 35 -10.88 -5.83 6.04
N ARG A 36 -11.99 -6.28 6.63
CA ARG A 36 -12.30 -7.70 6.78
C ARG A 36 -13.07 -8.26 5.60
N GLY A 37 -13.65 -7.39 4.78
CA GLY A 37 -14.45 -7.79 3.64
C GLY A 37 -14.99 -6.60 2.85
N PRO A 38 -15.84 -6.85 1.83
CA PRO A 38 -16.29 -5.81 0.90
C PRO A 38 -17.00 -4.64 1.55
N ARG A 39 -17.77 -4.88 2.61
CA ARG A 39 -18.53 -3.82 3.30
C ARG A 39 -17.62 -2.82 3.98
N GLU A 40 -16.62 -3.31 4.73
CA GLU A 40 -15.63 -2.45 5.37
C GLU A 40 -14.74 -1.77 4.34
N GLN A 41 -14.41 -2.45 3.26
CA GLN A 41 -13.63 -1.88 2.17
C GLN A 41 -14.37 -0.70 1.54
N THR A 42 -15.66 -0.83 1.28
CA THR A 42 -16.48 0.25 0.75
C THR A 42 -16.52 1.43 1.73
N ALA A 43 -16.71 1.16 3.03
CA ALA A 43 -16.71 2.19 4.05
C ALA A 43 -15.37 2.93 4.11
N PHE A 44 -14.26 2.21 4.00
CA PHE A 44 -12.93 2.82 3.95
C PHE A 44 -12.76 3.72 2.73
N GLN A 45 -13.20 3.26 1.55
CA GLN A 45 -13.08 4.05 0.32
C GLN A 45 -13.84 5.38 0.39
N HIS A 46 -14.96 5.41 1.10
CA HIS A 46 -15.79 6.61 1.25
C HIS A 46 -15.46 7.43 2.51
N ALA A 47 -14.53 6.98 3.33
CA ALA A 47 -14.15 7.69 4.53
C ALA A 47 -13.36 8.98 4.19
N PRO A 48 -13.38 9.99 5.07
CA PRO A 48 -12.53 11.16 4.91
C PRO A 48 -11.04 10.79 4.88
N ALA A 49 -10.24 11.59 4.19
CA ALA A 49 -8.80 11.34 4.06
C ALA A 49 -8.09 11.18 5.42
N ALA A 50 -8.48 11.99 6.41
CA ALA A 50 -7.90 11.93 7.75
C ALA A 50 -8.19 10.58 8.44
N ASP A 51 -9.39 10.02 8.22
CA ASP A 51 -9.76 8.73 8.79
C ASP A 51 -9.02 7.58 8.11
N LYS A 52 -8.86 7.65 6.78
CA LYS A 52 -8.07 6.68 6.03
C LYS A 52 -6.62 6.65 6.52
N ARG A 53 -6.03 7.83 6.70
CA ARG A 53 -4.66 7.96 7.20
C ARG A 53 -4.54 7.36 8.61
N ARG A 54 -5.49 7.65 9.47
CA ARG A 54 -5.50 7.14 10.85
C ARG A 54 -5.60 5.62 10.89
N GLN A 55 -6.47 5.04 10.07
CA GLN A 55 -6.62 3.59 9.98
C GLN A 55 -5.34 2.93 9.46
N ALA A 56 -4.74 3.49 8.41
CA ALA A 56 -3.48 2.98 7.87
C ALA A 56 -2.35 3.08 8.91
N LEU A 57 -2.26 4.20 9.62
CA LEU A 57 -1.27 4.38 10.68
C LEU A 57 -1.43 3.36 11.81
N ALA A 58 -2.68 3.10 12.23
CA ALA A 58 -2.95 2.10 13.26
C ALA A 58 -2.49 0.70 12.82
N VAL A 59 -2.74 0.33 11.56
CA VAL A 59 -2.28 -0.94 11.00
C VAL A 59 -0.76 -1.01 10.98
N LEU A 60 -0.09 0.04 10.54
CA LEU A 60 1.38 0.09 10.52
C LEU A 60 1.98 -0.02 11.93
N ARG A 61 1.38 0.65 12.91
CA ARG A 61 1.84 0.53 14.31
C ARG A 61 1.65 -0.87 14.85
N GLY A 62 0.55 -1.53 14.49
CA GLY A 62 0.33 -2.94 14.82
C GLY A 62 1.40 -3.84 14.22
N ALA A 63 1.79 -3.57 12.99
CA ALA A 63 2.86 -4.30 12.31
C ALA A 63 4.20 -4.07 13.01
N MET A 64 4.51 -2.84 13.40
CA MET A 64 5.72 -2.53 14.15
C MET A 64 5.79 -3.28 15.48
N ALA A 65 4.65 -3.39 16.17
CA ALA A 65 4.56 -4.14 17.41
C ALA A 65 4.87 -5.63 17.23
N GLN A 66 4.67 -6.15 16.01
CA GLN A 66 5.01 -7.52 15.65
C GLN A 66 6.41 -7.66 15.03
N GLY A 67 7.22 -6.62 15.07
CA GLY A 67 8.60 -6.64 14.61
C GLY A 67 8.80 -6.28 13.15
N CYS A 68 7.76 -5.82 12.45
CA CYS A 68 7.88 -5.37 11.07
C CYS A 68 8.54 -3.99 11.01
N ARG A 69 9.59 -3.84 10.20
CA ARG A 69 10.24 -2.56 9.94
C ARG A 69 10.05 -2.11 8.51
N ARG A 70 9.49 -2.99 7.68
CA ARG A 70 9.21 -2.74 6.27
C ARG A 70 7.75 -3.06 6.00
N ALA A 71 7.16 -2.32 5.09
CA ALA A 71 5.79 -2.56 4.64
C ALA A 71 5.73 -2.58 3.11
N PHE A 72 4.93 -3.48 2.59
CA PHE A 72 4.65 -3.62 1.17
C PHE A 72 3.16 -3.40 0.95
N VAL A 73 2.81 -2.31 0.30
CA VAL A 73 1.41 -1.99 -0.02
C VAL A 73 1.06 -2.65 -1.34
N TYR A 74 0.28 -3.71 -1.28
CA TYR A 74 -0.12 -4.51 -2.44
C TYR A 74 -1.53 -4.10 -2.90
N CYS A 75 -1.69 -2.82 -3.21
CA CYS A 75 -2.97 -2.26 -3.65
C CYS A 75 -2.78 -0.87 -4.26
N ASN A 76 -3.21 -0.70 -5.50
CA ASN A 76 -3.12 0.57 -6.20
C ASN A 76 -4.02 1.65 -5.57
N SER A 77 -5.28 1.32 -5.36
CA SER A 77 -6.24 2.30 -4.82
C SER A 77 -5.90 2.71 -3.40
N LEU A 78 -5.42 1.80 -2.57
CA LEU A 78 -4.98 2.12 -1.22
C LEU A 78 -3.77 3.06 -1.25
N SER A 79 -2.79 2.78 -2.11
CA SER A 79 -1.59 3.62 -2.21
C SER A 79 -1.89 5.02 -2.73
N ALA A 80 -2.93 5.18 -3.54
CA ALA A 80 -3.37 6.48 -4.03
C ALA A 80 -4.19 7.24 -2.98
N ALA A 81 -4.89 6.53 -2.09
CA ALA A 81 -5.80 7.12 -1.10
C ALA A 81 -5.10 7.60 0.18
N VAL A 82 -3.92 7.09 0.48
CA VAL A 82 -3.20 7.36 1.73
C VAL A 82 -1.80 7.87 1.42
N ASP A 83 -1.38 8.89 2.15
CA ASP A 83 -0.02 9.45 2.06
C ASP A 83 0.98 8.52 2.78
N PHE A 84 1.38 7.44 2.12
CA PHE A 84 2.35 6.52 2.69
C PHE A 84 3.75 7.12 2.86
N PRO A 85 4.25 8.00 1.98
CA PRO A 85 5.51 8.68 2.26
C PRO A 85 5.51 9.44 3.60
N GLY A 86 4.43 10.15 3.92
CA GLY A 86 4.28 10.82 5.21
C GLY A 86 4.22 9.85 6.38
N LEU A 87 3.54 8.72 6.21
CA LEU A 87 3.49 7.68 7.23
C LEU A 87 4.84 6.99 7.42
N ALA A 88 5.62 6.84 6.36
CA ALA A 88 6.97 6.31 6.45
C ALA A 88 7.87 7.21 7.32
N GLU A 89 7.77 8.52 7.15
CA GLU A 89 8.50 9.47 7.97
C GLU A 89 8.03 9.41 9.44
N GLU A 90 6.74 9.36 9.66
CA GLU A 90 6.19 9.36 11.02
C GLU A 90 6.51 8.08 11.79
N THR A 91 6.50 6.93 11.13
CA THR A 91 6.74 5.62 11.76
C THR A 91 8.19 5.18 11.74
N GLY A 92 8.99 5.74 10.86
CA GLY A 92 10.35 5.24 10.60
C GLY A 92 10.37 3.94 9.80
N MET A 93 9.24 3.47 9.32
CA MET A 93 9.15 2.25 8.50
C MET A 93 9.56 2.54 7.05
N ARG A 94 10.13 1.55 6.42
CA ARG A 94 10.39 1.57 4.99
C ARG A 94 9.16 1.03 4.28
N ILE A 95 8.46 1.89 3.53
CA ILE A 95 7.20 1.53 2.87
C ILE A 95 7.38 1.60 1.36
N VAL A 96 7.03 0.51 0.67
CA VAL A 96 7.04 0.42 -0.79
C VAL A 96 5.61 0.29 -1.27
N THR A 97 5.25 1.13 -2.25
CA THR A 97 3.90 1.13 -2.84
C THR A 97 4.00 0.92 -4.36
N PRO A 98 2.89 0.53 -5.03
CA PRO A 98 2.85 0.48 -6.48
C PRO A 98 3.18 1.84 -7.14
N LEU A 99 2.82 2.95 -6.49
CA LEU A 99 3.12 4.28 -7.02
C LEU A 99 4.62 4.54 -7.11
N ASP A 100 5.41 4.03 -6.17
CA ASP A 100 6.87 4.13 -6.22
C ASP A 100 7.43 3.42 -7.45
N VAL A 101 6.86 2.27 -7.79
CA VAL A 101 7.23 1.50 -8.98
C VAL A 101 6.86 2.28 -10.24
N TYR A 102 5.68 2.86 -10.28
CA TYR A 102 5.22 3.65 -11.45
C TYR A 102 6.10 4.88 -11.66
N ARG A 103 6.50 5.57 -10.61
CA ARG A 103 7.43 6.70 -10.71
C ARG A 103 8.76 6.28 -11.33
N ARG A 104 9.30 5.14 -10.93
CA ARG A 104 10.55 4.61 -11.51
C ARG A 104 10.37 4.26 -12.99
N LEU A 105 9.25 3.66 -13.36
CA LEU A 105 8.95 3.34 -14.75
C LEU A 105 8.80 4.62 -15.59
N ALA A 106 8.17 5.64 -15.05
CA ALA A 106 8.00 6.93 -15.73
C ALA A 106 9.34 7.60 -16.06
N LEU A 107 10.37 7.38 -15.24
CA LEU A 107 11.72 7.88 -15.51
C LEU A 107 12.45 7.09 -16.58
N ARG A 108 12.07 5.83 -16.82
CA ARG A 108 12.74 4.93 -17.77
C ARG A 108 12.16 4.97 -19.18
N TYR A 109 10.89 5.32 -19.31
CA TYR A 109 10.16 5.24 -20.57
C TYR A 109 9.61 6.60 -20.96
N ARG A 110 9.66 6.92 -22.27
CA ARG A 110 9.13 8.19 -22.82
C ARG A 110 7.61 8.23 -22.84
N ALA A 111 6.98 7.07 -22.99
CA ALA A 111 5.54 6.96 -23.08
C ALA A 111 5.07 5.76 -22.27
N LEU A 112 4.00 5.94 -21.51
CA LEU A 112 3.36 4.91 -20.73
C LEU A 112 1.87 4.94 -21.02
N GLY A 113 1.29 3.76 -21.30
CA GLY A 113 -0.15 3.59 -21.34
C GLY A 113 -0.64 3.15 -19.96
N VAL A 114 -1.69 3.78 -19.46
CA VAL A 114 -2.27 3.43 -18.17
C VAL A 114 -3.72 3.04 -18.34
N ILE A 115 -4.07 1.85 -17.86
CA ILE A 115 -5.45 1.37 -17.76
C ILE A 115 -5.78 1.23 -16.30
N ALA A 116 -6.79 1.96 -15.84
CA ALA A 116 -7.14 1.98 -14.42
C ALA A 116 -8.65 1.87 -14.23
N ALA A 117 -9.04 1.33 -13.09
CA ALA A 117 -10.44 1.15 -12.72
C ALA A 117 -11.11 2.46 -12.29
N ASN A 118 -10.33 3.45 -11.85
CA ASN A 118 -10.83 4.76 -11.42
C ASN A 118 -9.78 5.85 -11.67
N GLY A 119 -10.24 7.11 -11.65
CA GLY A 119 -9.41 8.27 -11.96
C GLY A 119 -8.34 8.61 -10.93
N GLY A 120 -8.48 8.16 -9.68
CA GLY A 120 -7.53 8.48 -8.62
C GLY A 120 -6.14 7.92 -8.86
N ILE A 121 -6.02 6.85 -9.64
CA ILE A 121 -4.73 6.23 -9.98
C ILE A 121 -4.05 6.95 -11.15
N CYS A 122 -4.81 7.69 -11.93
CA CYS A 122 -4.30 8.38 -13.13
C CYS A 122 -3.53 9.66 -12.82
N GLU A 123 -3.53 10.11 -11.57
CA GLU A 123 -2.78 11.30 -11.14
C GLU A 123 -1.71 10.88 -10.13
N ILE A 124 -0.45 10.96 -10.55
CA ILE A 124 0.69 10.66 -9.70
C ILE A 124 1.60 11.90 -9.72
N ASP A 125 1.79 12.52 -8.55
CA ASP A 125 2.67 13.67 -8.36
C ASP A 125 2.41 14.84 -9.36
N GLY A 126 1.14 15.10 -9.64
CA GLY A 126 0.77 16.17 -10.57
C GLY A 126 0.96 15.83 -12.04
N VAL A 127 1.34 14.61 -12.36
CA VAL A 127 1.42 14.12 -13.74
C VAL A 127 0.09 13.47 -14.09
N ARG A 128 -0.62 14.07 -15.04
CA ARG A 128 -1.80 13.44 -15.63
C ARG A 128 -1.36 12.41 -16.64
N MET A 129 -1.82 11.22 -16.42
CA MET A 129 -1.60 10.14 -17.38
C MET A 129 -2.88 9.83 -18.13
#